data_08e8ff007e6edf4ae5fda0e8329bae12
#
_entry.id   08e8ff007e6edf4ae5fda0e8329bae12
#
_cell.length_a   1.000
_cell.length_b   1.000
_cell.length_c   1.000
_cell.angle_alpha   90.00
_cell.angle_beta   90.00
_cell.angle_gamma   90.00
#
_symmetry.space_group_name_H-M   'P 1'
#
loop_
_entity.id
_entity.type
_entity.pdbx_description
1 polymer ?
#
loop_
_entity_poly.entity_id
_entity_poly.type
_entity_poly.pdbx_seq_one_letter_code
_entity_poly.pdbx_strand_id
1 'polypeptide(L)'
;MNNRLLTIFLLVLFAGTLVADFKLKDIDVVVFARDEPLVEETISFYITTNESLNEHKTAPIARNDLEAWVKRTSLNDIRQHFDPEVANISEFIILPQETKYSAAEGSYYSSVRIQYIAHRYYNGTVALPDTGIFTVAQSKPRIKEYVLNEEALNFGSGFGGDAVLGENVRLTLQLPKEAQGIYFSIDPSEAEPSDFTLGSDGKKQYIGDERTFYWMHTRLPSFTVKYYIELPLQEEIRQAVDSIANRVVLIFTGRDSLSAIVLVAAILVSTYAILKVKK
;
A
#
# COMPACT_ATOMS: atom_id res chain seq x y z
N MET A 1 -63.70 4.67 -4.85
CA MET A 1 -62.21 4.72 -4.74
C MET A 1 -61.65 4.13 -6.02
N ASN A 2 -60.92 4.94 -6.81
CA ASN A 2 -60.65 4.66 -8.21
C ASN A 2 -59.67 3.47 -8.35
N ASN A 3 -60.12 2.37 -9.00
CA ASN A 3 -59.28 1.19 -9.30
C ASN A 3 -57.96 1.53 -10.04
N ARG A 4 -57.91 2.66 -10.74
CA ARG A 4 -56.70 3.17 -11.39
C ARG A 4 -55.60 3.58 -10.39
N LEU A 5 -55.95 4.14 -9.23
CA LEU A 5 -55.00 4.52 -8.19
C LEU A 5 -54.41 3.30 -7.50
N LEU A 6 -55.21 2.24 -7.31
CA LEU A 6 -54.73 0.98 -6.74
C LEU A 6 -53.77 0.26 -7.69
N THR A 7 -54.05 0.29 -9.00
CA THR A 7 -53.19 -0.31 -10.02
C THR A 7 -51.84 0.42 -10.13
N ILE A 8 -51.86 1.75 -10.05
CA ILE A 8 -50.62 2.55 -10.05
C ILE A 8 -49.82 2.30 -8.79
N PHE A 9 -50.46 2.19 -7.63
CA PHE A 9 -49.80 1.90 -6.35
C PHE A 9 -49.21 0.50 -6.32
N LEU A 10 -49.89 -0.51 -6.89
CA LEU A 10 -49.37 -1.86 -7.08
C LEU A 10 -48.18 -1.89 -8.06
N LEU A 11 -48.26 -1.15 -9.17
CA LEU A 11 -47.13 -1.03 -10.13
C LEU A 11 -45.89 -0.37 -9.51
N VAL A 12 -46.09 0.64 -8.65
CA VAL A 12 -44.99 1.29 -7.93
C VAL A 12 -44.42 0.36 -6.85
N LEU A 13 -45.21 -0.47 -6.20
CA LEU A 13 -44.78 -1.48 -5.23
C LEU A 13 -43.99 -2.62 -5.90
N PHE A 14 -44.33 -3.00 -7.14
CA PHE A 14 -43.57 -4.02 -7.88
C PHE A 14 -42.35 -3.47 -8.61
N ALA A 15 -42.24 -2.16 -8.80
CA ALA A 15 -41.05 -1.52 -9.38
C ALA A 15 -39.88 -1.39 -8.39
N GLY A 16 -39.98 -1.85 -7.18
CA GLY A 16 -39.09 -1.51 -6.06
C GLY A 16 -38.21 -2.60 -5.49
N THR A 17 -38.20 -3.83 -6.03
CA THR A 17 -37.14 -4.77 -5.66
C THR A 17 -36.14 -4.85 -6.79
N LEU A 18 -35.27 -3.85 -6.88
CA LEU A 18 -33.99 -4.02 -7.57
C LEU A 18 -33.26 -5.14 -6.81
N VAL A 19 -33.41 -6.38 -7.29
CA VAL A 19 -32.53 -7.45 -6.89
C VAL A 19 -31.16 -7.00 -7.38
N ALA A 20 -30.23 -6.80 -6.47
CA ALA A 20 -28.86 -6.47 -6.85
C ALA A 20 -28.35 -7.59 -7.76
N ASP A 21 -28.12 -7.27 -9.03
CA ASP A 21 -27.68 -8.22 -10.05
C ASP A 21 -26.28 -8.75 -9.79
N PHE A 22 -25.55 -8.07 -8.91
CA PHE A 22 -24.22 -8.43 -8.44
C PHE A 22 -24.20 -8.42 -6.90
N LYS A 23 -23.51 -9.37 -6.32
CA LYS A 23 -23.34 -9.49 -4.87
C LYS A 23 -21.86 -9.65 -4.55
N LEU A 24 -21.35 -8.82 -3.64
CA LEU A 24 -19.98 -8.97 -3.17
C LEU A 24 -19.73 -10.38 -2.65
N LYS A 25 -18.62 -10.98 -3.06
CA LYS A 25 -18.15 -12.28 -2.61
C LYS A 25 -17.01 -12.11 -1.62
N ASP A 26 -15.88 -11.57 -2.07
CA ASP A 26 -14.70 -11.32 -1.28
C ASP A 26 -13.88 -10.13 -1.81
N ILE A 27 -13.07 -9.57 -0.92
CA ILE A 27 -12.09 -8.52 -1.21
C ILE A 27 -10.75 -9.00 -0.65
N ASP A 28 -9.76 -9.12 -1.52
CA ASP A 28 -8.40 -9.49 -1.15
C ASP A 28 -7.46 -8.34 -1.51
N VAL A 29 -6.87 -7.71 -0.49
CA VAL A 29 -5.95 -6.59 -0.64
C VAL A 29 -4.55 -7.07 -0.29
N VAL A 30 -3.65 -7.08 -1.26
CA VAL A 30 -2.26 -7.51 -1.10
C VAL A 30 -1.34 -6.30 -1.23
N VAL A 31 -0.54 -6.05 -0.21
CA VAL A 31 0.47 -5.01 -0.18
C VAL A 31 1.86 -5.64 -0.25
N PHE A 32 2.58 -5.39 -1.32
CA PHE A 32 3.99 -5.75 -1.45
C PHE A 32 4.82 -4.61 -0.86
N ALA A 33 5.29 -4.81 0.36
CA ALA A 33 6.01 -3.81 1.11
C ALA A 33 7.43 -3.60 0.55
N ARG A 34 7.69 -2.40 0.07
CA ARG A 34 8.97 -1.93 -0.49
C ARG A 34 9.03 -0.40 -0.37
N ASP A 35 10.11 0.23 -0.83
CA ASP A 35 10.24 1.71 -0.79
C ASP A 35 9.05 2.41 -1.47
N GLU A 36 8.55 1.84 -2.57
CA GLU A 36 7.34 2.24 -3.27
C GLU A 36 6.39 1.03 -3.30
N PRO A 37 5.48 0.90 -2.33
CA PRO A 37 4.60 -0.26 -2.22
C PRO A 37 3.74 -0.46 -3.45
N LEU A 38 3.70 -1.71 -3.96
CA LEU A 38 2.71 -2.14 -4.94
C LEU A 38 1.50 -2.69 -4.19
N VAL A 39 0.33 -2.25 -4.58
CA VAL A 39 -0.94 -2.75 -4.06
C VAL A 39 -1.67 -3.48 -5.16
N GLU A 40 -2.15 -4.67 -4.86
CA GLU A 40 -3.05 -5.45 -5.69
C GLU A 40 -4.33 -5.72 -4.90
N GLU A 41 -5.46 -5.26 -5.42
CA GLU A 41 -6.76 -5.50 -4.82
C GLU A 41 -7.59 -6.37 -5.76
N THR A 42 -8.12 -7.48 -5.27
CA THR A 42 -9.02 -8.34 -6.03
C THR A 42 -10.39 -8.33 -5.40
N ILE A 43 -11.36 -7.74 -6.08
CA ILE A 43 -12.74 -7.63 -5.61
C ILE A 43 -13.56 -8.62 -6.41
N SER A 44 -14.04 -9.67 -5.75
CA SER A 44 -14.82 -10.75 -6.36
C SER A 44 -16.30 -10.55 -6.06
N PHE A 45 -17.14 -10.90 -7.03
CA PHE A 45 -18.59 -10.78 -6.89
C PHE A 45 -19.33 -11.89 -7.66
N TYR A 46 -20.49 -12.27 -7.12
CA TYR A 46 -21.42 -13.15 -7.79
C TYR A 46 -22.25 -12.38 -8.81
N ILE A 47 -22.62 -13.06 -9.91
CA ILE A 47 -23.52 -12.59 -10.93
C ILE A 47 -24.79 -13.42 -10.79
N THR A 48 -25.87 -12.78 -10.34
CA THR A 48 -27.06 -13.49 -9.86
C THR A 48 -28.09 -13.77 -10.95
N THR A 49 -28.02 -13.04 -12.09
CA THR A 49 -28.97 -13.18 -13.21
C THR A 49 -28.25 -13.48 -14.53
N ASN A 50 -28.95 -14.15 -15.46
CA ASN A 50 -28.44 -14.38 -16.81
C ASN A 50 -28.34 -13.09 -17.62
N GLU A 51 -29.17 -12.11 -17.34
CA GLU A 51 -29.16 -10.80 -17.98
C GLU A 51 -27.88 -10.05 -17.62
N SER A 52 -27.58 -9.94 -16.32
CA SER A 52 -26.35 -9.33 -15.83
C SER A 52 -25.10 -10.07 -16.31
N LEU A 53 -25.18 -11.41 -16.46
CA LEU A 53 -24.09 -12.19 -17.02
C LEU A 53 -23.82 -11.80 -18.49
N ASN A 54 -24.86 -11.67 -19.29
CA ASN A 54 -24.72 -11.26 -20.69
C ASN A 54 -24.22 -9.82 -20.80
N GLU A 55 -24.76 -8.92 -20.00
CA GLU A 55 -24.32 -7.53 -19.93
C GLU A 55 -22.84 -7.46 -19.49
N HIS A 56 -22.45 -8.21 -18.45
CA HIS A 56 -21.08 -8.25 -17.98
C HIS A 56 -20.10 -8.74 -19.06
N LYS A 57 -20.49 -9.73 -19.88
CA LYS A 57 -19.65 -10.28 -20.95
C LYS A 57 -19.56 -9.38 -22.19
N THR A 58 -20.61 -8.63 -22.48
CA THR A 58 -20.73 -7.90 -23.77
C THR A 58 -20.40 -6.43 -23.68
N ALA A 59 -20.56 -5.81 -22.52
CA ALA A 59 -20.31 -4.39 -22.38
C ALA A 59 -18.82 -4.08 -22.42
N PRO A 60 -18.39 -3.06 -23.17
CA PRO A 60 -17.02 -2.57 -23.13
C PRO A 60 -16.69 -2.12 -21.73
N ILE A 61 -15.59 -2.61 -21.20
CA ILE A 61 -15.14 -2.27 -19.86
C ILE A 61 -14.25 -1.04 -19.97
N ALA A 62 -14.67 0.06 -19.38
CA ALA A 62 -13.80 1.22 -19.20
C ALA A 62 -12.63 0.81 -18.34
N ARG A 63 -11.43 0.74 -18.91
CA ARG A 63 -10.21 0.52 -18.16
C ARG A 63 -9.95 1.75 -17.29
N ASN A 64 -9.47 1.53 -16.08
CA ASN A 64 -9.06 2.59 -15.15
C ASN A 64 -10.16 3.56 -14.70
N ASP A 65 -11.43 3.15 -14.74
CA ASP A 65 -12.56 3.94 -14.28
C ASP A 65 -13.35 3.15 -13.22
N LEU A 66 -13.08 3.45 -11.94
CA LEU A 66 -13.76 2.82 -10.80
C LEU A 66 -15.25 3.19 -10.76
N GLU A 67 -15.59 4.44 -11.08
CA GLU A 67 -16.97 4.89 -11.04
C GLU A 67 -17.84 4.12 -12.05
N ALA A 68 -17.31 3.86 -13.25
CA ALA A 68 -17.98 3.03 -14.25
C ALA A 68 -18.21 1.60 -13.72
N TRP A 69 -17.27 1.03 -12.97
CA TRP A 69 -17.43 -0.28 -12.35
C TRP A 69 -18.48 -0.28 -11.24
N VAL A 70 -18.44 0.70 -10.33
CA VAL A 70 -19.45 0.88 -9.28
C VAL A 70 -20.84 1.03 -9.88
N LYS A 71 -20.99 1.91 -10.89
CA LYS A 71 -22.29 2.12 -11.57
C LYS A 71 -22.81 0.85 -12.23
N ARG A 72 -21.94 0.04 -12.80
CA ARG A 72 -22.30 -1.21 -13.48
C ARG A 72 -22.74 -2.30 -12.51
N THR A 73 -22.00 -2.48 -11.41
CA THR A 73 -22.23 -3.56 -10.46
C THR A 73 -23.10 -3.14 -9.28
N SER A 74 -23.29 -1.85 -9.06
CA SER A 74 -23.89 -1.27 -7.84
C SER A 74 -23.15 -1.67 -6.55
N LEU A 75 -21.89 -2.10 -6.66
CA LEU A 75 -21.04 -2.46 -5.54
C LEU A 75 -20.12 -1.28 -5.17
N ASN A 76 -20.43 -0.60 -4.08
CA ASN A 76 -19.60 0.51 -3.57
C ASN A 76 -18.23 0.05 -3.04
N ASP A 77 -18.09 -1.26 -2.82
CA ASP A 77 -16.82 -1.87 -2.38
C ASP A 77 -15.78 -1.95 -3.51
N ILE A 78 -16.17 -1.68 -4.77
CA ILE A 78 -15.22 -1.53 -5.89
C ILE A 78 -14.57 -0.15 -5.80
N ARG A 79 -13.60 -0.05 -4.90
CA ARG A 79 -12.87 1.17 -4.59
C ARG A 79 -11.45 0.84 -4.19
N GLN A 80 -10.62 1.86 -4.07
CA GLN A 80 -9.30 1.73 -3.46
C GLN A 80 -9.43 1.61 -1.94
N HIS A 81 -8.72 0.66 -1.35
CA HIS A 81 -8.68 0.43 0.09
C HIS A 81 -7.50 1.15 0.78
N PHE A 82 -6.77 1.96 0.02
CA PHE A 82 -5.84 2.96 0.53
C PHE A 82 -6.26 4.35 0.13
N ASP A 83 -6.12 5.30 1.06
CA ASP A 83 -6.58 6.68 0.88
C ASP A 83 -5.63 7.43 -0.09
N PRO A 84 -6.14 7.90 -1.25
CA PRO A 84 -5.35 8.66 -2.20
C PRO A 84 -4.95 10.05 -1.70
N GLU A 85 -5.56 10.56 -0.63
CA GLU A 85 -5.13 11.81 0.01
C GLU A 85 -3.87 11.62 0.86
N VAL A 86 -3.66 10.42 1.38
CA VAL A 86 -2.51 10.05 2.20
C VAL A 86 -1.40 9.42 1.35
N ALA A 87 -1.75 8.59 0.38
CA ALA A 87 -0.82 7.92 -0.51
C ALA A 87 -0.99 8.41 -1.96
N ASN A 88 0.05 9.02 -2.52
CA ASN A 88 0.06 9.44 -3.92
C ASN A 88 0.08 8.21 -4.84
N ILE A 89 -1.02 7.96 -5.52
CA ILE A 89 -1.24 6.75 -6.33
C ILE A 89 -0.82 6.99 -7.77
N SER A 90 -0.02 6.09 -8.31
CA SER A 90 0.40 6.08 -9.70
C SER A 90 0.25 4.68 -10.32
N GLU A 91 0.44 4.59 -11.62
CA GLU A 91 0.36 3.34 -12.39
C GLU A 91 -0.95 2.57 -12.13
N PHE A 92 -2.04 3.31 -11.97
CA PHE A 92 -3.34 2.75 -11.66
C PHE A 92 -3.93 2.00 -12.84
N ILE A 93 -4.21 0.70 -12.64
CA ILE A 93 -4.75 -0.20 -13.66
C ILE A 93 -5.89 -1.02 -13.08
N ILE A 94 -6.98 -1.14 -13.83
CA ILE A 94 -8.10 -2.05 -13.52
C ILE A 94 -8.11 -3.18 -14.54
N LEU A 95 -8.02 -4.42 -14.06
CA LEU A 95 -7.98 -5.63 -14.86
C LEU A 95 -9.21 -6.50 -14.52
N PRO A 96 -10.21 -6.52 -15.40
CA PRO A 96 -11.33 -7.46 -15.25
C PRO A 96 -10.84 -8.90 -15.43
N GLN A 97 -11.36 -9.79 -14.61
CA GLN A 97 -11.07 -11.20 -14.67
C GLN A 97 -12.18 -11.95 -15.40
N GLU A 98 -11.85 -13.13 -15.90
CA GLU A 98 -12.82 -13.99 -16.58
C GLU A 98 -13.95 -14.43 -15.64
N THR A 99 -15.16 -14.50 -16.19
CA THR A 99 -16.31 -15.04 -15.47
C THR A 99 -16.21 -16.55 -15.39
N LYS A 100 -16.39 -17.10 -14.19
CA LYS A 100 -16.37 -18.54 -13.90
C LYS A 100 -17.69 -18.98 -13.28
N TYR A 101 -18.05 -20.23 -13.48
CA TYR A 101 -19.21 -20.85 -12.83
C TYR A 101 -18.79 -21.66 -11.63
N SER A 102 -19.40 -21.43 -10.48
CA SER A 102 -19.23 -22.23 -9.28
C SER A 102 -20.37 -23.25 -9.18
N ALA A 103 -20.05 -24.52 -9.39
CA ALA A 103 -21.04 -25.60 -9.25
C ALA A 103 -21.51 -25.78 -7.80
N ALA A 104 -20.65 -25.48 -6.81
CA ALA A 104 -20.97 -25.56 -5.40
C ALA A 104 -22.00 -24.51 -4.97
N GLU A 105 -21.96 -23.33 -5.59
CA GLU A 105 -22.82 -22.19 -5.26
C GLU A 105 -23.95 -22.01 -6.28
N GLY A 106 -23.92 -22.75 -7.38
CA GLY A 106 -24.92 -22.68 -8.45
C GLY A 106 -24.98 -21.32 -9.16
N SER A 107 -23.90 -20.53 -9.11
CA SER A 107 -23.87 -19.16 -9.60
C SER A 107 -22.59 -18.85 -10.39
N TYR A 108 -22.67 -17.85 -11.25
CA TYR A 108 -21.48 -17.28 -11.88
C TYR A 108 -20.80 -16.27 -10.93
N TYR A 109 -19.49 -16.18 -11.02
CA TYR A 109 -18.72 -15.15 -10.35
C TYR A 109 -17.64 -14.57 -11.27
N SER A 110 -17.26 -13.36 -10.99
CA SER A 110 -16.18 -12.66 -11.66
C SER A 110 -15.42 -11.82 -10.64
N SER A 111 -14.32 -11.24 -11.03
CA SER A 111 -13.59 -10.30 -10.19
C SER A 111 -12.99 -9.16 -10.99
N VAL A 112 -12.68 -8.09 -10.29
CA VAL A 112 -11.91 -6.96 -10.78
C VAL A 112 -10.63 -6.89 -9.96
N ARG A 113 -9.48 -6.89 -10.65
CA ARG A 113 -8.19 -6.65 -10.02
C ARG A 113 -7.81 -5.19 -10.25
N ILE A 114 -7.50 -4.50 -9.18
CA ILE A 114 -6.98 -3.14 -9.18
C ILE A 114 -5.51 -3.22 -8.77
N GLN A 115 -4.63 -2.60 -9.54
CA GLN A 115 -3.20 -2.52 -9.24
C GLN A 115 -2.75 -1.08 -9.28
N TYR A 116 -1.90 -0.69 -8.34
CA TYR A 116 -1.28 0.63 -8.31
C TYR A 116 -0.03 0.66 -7.44
N ILE A 117 0.81 1.67 -7.67
CA ILE A 117 1.95 1.98 -6.83
C ILE A 117 1.57 3.15 -5.93
N ALA A 118 1.85 3.02 -4.63
CA ALA A 118 1.58 4.06 -3.65
C ALA A 118 2.89 4.74 -3.25
N HIS A 119 3.03 5.99 -3.65
CA HIS A 119 4.18 6.82 -3.30
C HIS A 119 3.88 7.66 -2.06
N ARG A 120 4.94 8.23 -1.48
CA ARG A 120 4.79 9.35 -0.56
C ARG A 120 4.59 10.64 -1.33
N TYR A 121 4.00 11.63 -0.66
CA TYR A 121 4.02 12.99 -1.17
C TYR A 121 5.37 13.64 -0.86
N TYR A 122 5.82 14.51 -1.75
CA TYR A 122 7.10 15.20 -1.62
C TYR A 122 6.92 16.71 -1.74
N ASN A 123 7.69 17.45 -0.95
CA ASN A 123 7.91 18.88 -1.15
C ASN A 123 9.35 19.07 -1.66
N GLY A 124 9.48 19.22 -2.96
CA GLY A 124 10.78 19.15 -3.64
C GLY A 124 11.39 17.75 -3.52
N THR A 125 12.52 17.62 -2.84
CA THR A 125 13.21 16.33 -2.61
C THR A 125 12.91 15.69 -1.25
N VAL A 126 12.14 16.39 -0.39
CA VAL A 126 11.85 15.94 0.97
C VAL A 126 10.48 15.28 1.00
N ALA A 127 10.45 14.01 1.44
CA ALA A 127 9.19 13.30 1.67
C ALA A 127 8.41 13.99 2.80
N LEU A 128 7.12 14.21 2.58
CA LEU A 128 6.25 14.73 3.63
C LEU A 128 6.08 13.67 4.73
N PRO A 129 6.10 14.06 6.00
CA PRO A 129 5.81 13.15 7.10
C PRO A 129 4.39 12.61 6.95
N ASP A 130 4.14 11.42 7.49
CA ASP A 130 2.83 10.78 7.60
C ASP A 130 2.11 10.57 6.26
N THR A 131 2.87 10.48 5.16
CA THR A 131 2.35 10.19 3.82
C THR A 131 2.89 8.86 3.28
N GLY A 132 2.10 8.24 2.36
CA GLY A 132 2.37 6.92 1.83
C GLY A 132 1.88 5.79 2.74
N ILE A 133 1.91 4.56 2.24
CA ILE A 133 1.51 3.37 3.02
C ILE A 133 2.50 3.08 4.15
N PHE A 134 3.79 3.38 3.95
CA PHE A 134 4.80 3.25 4.98
C PHE A 134 5.53 4.58 5.19
N THR A 135 5.64 4.99 6.43
CA THR A 135 6.63 6.00 6.82
C THR A 135 7.98 5.31 6.92
N VAL A 136 9.03 5.95 6.41
CA VAL A 136 10.39 5.39 6.43
C VAL A 136 11.32 6.36 7.14
N ALA A 137 11.95 5.88 8.19
CA ALA A 137 12.96 6.60 8.94
C ALA A 137 14.31 5.90 8.80
N GLN A 138 15.38 6.67 8.69
CA GLN A 138 16.73 6.14 8.77
C GLN A 138 17.25 6.35 10.18
N SER A 139 17.02 5.37 11.06
CA SER A 139 17.39 5.45 12.49
C SER A 139 18.90 5.33 12.71
N LYS A 140 19.59 4.63 11.82
CA LYS A 140 21.07 4.46 11.80
C LYS A 140 21.56 4.48 10.34
N PRO A 141 22.86 4.71 10.08
CA PRO A 141 23.39 4.80 8.71
C PRO A 141 23.01 3.66 7.80
N ARG A 142 22.83 2.43 8.34
CA ARG A 142 22.51 1.23 7.56
C ARG A 142 21.10 0.68 7.81
N ILE A 143 20.32 1.30 8.68
CA ILE A 143 19.02 0.77 9.09
C ILE A 143 17.93 1.72 8.62
N LYS A 144 17.13 1.24 7.67
CA LYS A 144 15.86 1.85 7.30
C LYS A 144 14.75 1.17 8.09
N GLU A 145 14.01 1.94 8.88
CA GLU A 145 12.83 1.50 9.61
C GLU A 145 11.57 1.88 8.86
N TYR A 146 10.68 0.93 8.67
CA TYR A 146 9.41 1.07 7.99
C TYR A 146 8.29 0.90 9.02
N VAL A 147 7.37 1.85 9.02
CA VAL A 147 6.19 1.82 9.89
C VAL A 147 4.96 2.02 9.02
N LEU A 148 4.01 1.09 9.08
CA LEU A 148 2.74 1.20 8.37
C LEU A 148 2.00 2.46 8.86
N ASN A 149 1.53 3.25 7.91
CA ASN A 149 0.72 4.42 8.19
C ASN A 149 -0.76 4.01 8.28
N GLU A 150 -1.31 4.04 9.48
CA GLU A 150 -2.71 3.67 9.74
C GLU A 150 -3.69 4.59 8.98
N GLU A 151 -3.37 5.87 8.85
CA GLU A 151 -4.21 6.85 8.15
C GLU A 151 -4.35 6.55 6.65
N ALA A 152 -3.42 5.78 6.07
CA ALA A 152 -3.52 5.34 4.69
C ALA A 152 -4.57 4.25 4.47
N LEU A 153 -5.06 3.58 5.53
CA LEU A 153 -6.03 2.49 5.42
C LEU A 153 -7.45 3.03 5.22
N ASN A 154 -8.06 2.74 4.07
CA ASN A 154 -9.43 3.13 3.72
C ASN A 154 -10.38 1.93 3.70
N PHE A 155 -10.38 1.14 4.76
CA PHE A 155 -11.37 0.08 4.99
C PHE A 155 -12.65 0.63 5.64
N GLY A 156 -13.60 -0.24 5.96
CA GLY A 156 -14.77 0.18 6.75
C GLY A 156 -14.32 0.77 8.09
N SER A 157 -15.00 1.82 8.55
CA SER A 157 -14.72 2.43 9.85
C SER A 157 -15.60 1.85 10.94
N GLY A 158 -14.98 1.40 12.03
CA GLY A 158 -15.66 0.97 13.24
C GLY A 158 -15.99 2.13 14.18
N PHE A 159 -16.56 1.78 15.33
CA PHE A 159 -16.80 2.74 16.40
C PHE A 159 -15.45 3.24 16.93
N GLY A 160 -15.18 4.54 16.80
CA GLY A 160 -13.92 5.15 17.21
C GLY A 160 -12.94 5.47 16.05
N GLY A 161 -13.36 5.18 14.80
CA GLY A 161 -12.54 5.49 13.62
C GLY A 161 -11.52 4.40 13.22
N ASP A 162 -11.46 3.30 14.00
CA ASP A 162 -10.56 2.19 13.67
C ASP A 162 -10.93 1.53 12.33
N ALA A 163 -9.95 1.07 11.58
CA ALA A 163 -10.19 0.25 10.39
C ALA A 163 -10.83 -1.10 10.77
N VAL A 164 -11.81 -1.53 9.99
CA VAL A 164 -12.52 -2.81 10.21
C VAL A 164 -12.47 -3.64 8.94
N LEU A 165 -11.92 -4.82 9.06
CA LEU A 165 -11.98 -5.85 8.01
C LEU A 165 -13.27 -6.67 8.22
N GLY A 166 -14.23 -6.47 7.31
CA GLY A 166 -15.49 -7.22 7.30
C GLY A 166 -15.28 -8.73 7.06
N GLU A 167 -16.38 -9.46 7.10
CA GLU A 167 -16.36 -10.94 6.94
C GLU A 167 -15.71 -11.41 5.62
N ASN A 168 -15.79 -10.59 4.58
CA ASN A 168 -15.31 -10.93 3.24
C ASN A 168 -14.07 -10.13 2.85
N VAL A 169 -13.39 -9.49 3.81
CA VAL A 169 -12.23 -8.63 3.53
C VAL A 169 -10.98 -9.23 4.15
N ARG A 170 -9.96 -9.42 3.33
CA ARG A 170 -8.64 -9.85 3.73
C ARG A 170 -7.59 -8.80 3.35
N LEU A 171 -6.78 -8.39 4.32
CA LEU A 171 -5.59 -7.59 4.11
C LEU A 171 -4.37 -8.52 4.22
N THR A 172 -3.58 -8.59 3.18
CA THR A 172 -2.34 -9.38 3.13
C THR A 172 -1.15 -8.43 2.98
N LEU A 173 -0.17 -8.59 3.83
CA LEU A 173 1.08 -7.86 3.78
C LEU A 173 2.23 -8.80 3.43
N GLN A 174 2.88 -8.55 2.31
CA GLN A 174 4.07 -9.29 1.89
C GLN A 174 5.30 -8.42 2.10
N LEU A 175 6.11 -8.78 3.09
CA LEU A 175 7.35 -8.09 3.43
C LEU A 175 8.51 -8.55 2.54
N PRO A 176 9.52 -7.69 2.30
CA PRO A 176 10.75 -8.10 1.61
C PRO A 176 11.52 -9.15 2.41
N LYS A 177 12.30 -9.98 1.73
CA LYS A 177 13.09 -11.05 2.35
C LYS A 177 14.10 -10.53 3.38
N GLU A 178 14.58 -9.32 3.17
CA GLU A 178 15.54 -8.62 4.02
C GLU A 178 14.91 -8.00 5.27
N ALA A 179 13.57 -8.04 5.40
CA ALA A 179 12.87 -7.48 6.55
C ALA A 179 13.27 -8.21 7.84
N GLN A 180 13.62 -7.46 8.86
CA GLN A 180 14.02 -7.93 10.18
C GLN A 180 13.25 -7.19 11.28
N GLY A 181 13.23 -7.76 12.49
CA GLY A 181 12.59 -7.13 13.64
C GLY A 181 11.12 -6.81 13.42
N ILE A 182 10.41 -7.74 12.77
CA ILE A 182 9.00 -7.58 12.41
C ILE A 182 8.17 -7.51 13.68
N TYR A 183 7.35 -6.47 13.79
CA TYR A 183 6.45 -6.22 14.90
C TYR A 183 5.05 -5.88 14.38
N PHE A 184 4.05 -6.47 14.99
CA PHE A 184 2.63 -6.19 14.77
C PHE A 184 1.98 -5.72 16.07
N SER A 185 1.17 -4.67 16.02
CA SER A 185 0.33 -4.27 17.17
C SER A 185 -0.85 -5.22 17.36
N ILE A 186 -1.29 -5.86 16.27
CA ILE A 186 -2.35 -6.86 16.21
C ILE A 186 -1.76 -8.06 15.49
N ASP A 187 -1.77 -9.23 16.14
CA ASP A 187 -1.27 -10.46 15.56
C ASP A 187 -2.02 -10.81 14.25
N PRO A 188 -1.34 -11.30 13.21
CA PRO A 188 -2.00 -11.81 12.02
C PRO A 188 -3.04 -12.89 12.35
N SER A 189 -4.13 -12.96 11.57
CA SER A 189 -5.26 -13.88 11.81
C SER A 189 -4.88 -15.35 11.69
N GLU A 190 -4.01 -15.66 10.73
CA GLU A 190 -3.29 -16.93 10.63
C GLU A 190 -1.89 -16.56 10.19
N ALA A 191 -0.97 -16.56 11.12
CA ALA A 191 0.41 -16.74 10.77
C ALA A 191 0.60 -18.26 10.80
N GLU A 192 0.98 -18.86 9.70
CA GLU A 192 1.89 -19.97 9.78
C GLU A 192 3.34 -19.42 9.80
N PRO A 193 3.75 -18.62 10.72
CA PRO A 193 5.14 -18.50 11.03
C PRO A 193 5.34 -19.63 11.98
N SER A 194 5.83 -20.67 11.46
CA SER A 194 6.24 -21.81 12.25
C SER A 194 7.14 -21.40 13.40
N ASP A 195 7.85 -20.28 13.35
CA ASP A 195 8.83 -19.88 14.34
C ASP A 195 8.73 -18.41 14.74
N PHE A 196 8.33 -18.18 15.98
CA PHE A 196 8.50 -16.90 16.65
C PHE A 196 9.26 -17.11 17.97
N THR A 197 10.07 -16.11 18.38
CA THR A 197 10.61 -16.02 19.74
C THR A 197 9.85 -14.94 20.50
N LEU A 198 9.76 -15.10 21.81
CA LEU A 198 9.31 -14.02 22.68
C LEU A 198 10.50 -13.13 23.01
N GLY A 199 10.40 -11.87 22.64
CA GLY A 199 11.36 -10.84 23.08
C GLY A 199 11.34 -10.66 24.61
N SER A 200 12.30 -9.96 25.15
CA SER A 200 12.37 -9.66 26.57
C SER A 200 11.19 -8.83 27.09
N ASP A 201 10.45 -8.19 26.20
CA ASP A 201 9.23 -7.43 26.42
C ASP A 201 7.94 -8.28 26.30
N GLY A 202 8.08 -9.60 26.10
CA GLY A 202 6.97 -10.55 25.91
C GLY A 202 6.30 -10.48 24.54
N LYS A 203 6.83 -9.69 23.59
CA LYS A 203 6.28 -9.59 22.24
C LYS A 203 6.84 -10.67 21.34
N LYS A 204 6.02 -11.14 20.41
CA LYS A 204 6.42 -12.11 19.38
C LYS A 204 7.39 -11.47 18.39
N GLN A 205 8.53 -12.11 18.17
CA GLN A 205 9.45 -11.80 17.09
C GLN A 205 9.46 -12.95 16.10
N TYR A 206 9.05 -12.69 14.87
CA TYR A 206 8.97 -13.70 13.83
C TYR A 206 10.36 -13.95 13.22
N ILE A 207 10.81 -15.22 13.19
CA ILE A 207 12.18 -15.58 12.81
C ILE A 207 12.23 -16.36 11.48
N GLY A 208 11.11 -16.90 10.99
CA GLY A 208 11.06 -17.74 9.80
C GLY A 208 11.33 -16.99 8.48
N ASP A 209 11.48 -17.76 7.40
CA ASP A 209 11.60 -17.23 6.03
C ASP A 209 10.27 -16.70 5.48
N GLU A 210 9.20 -16.93 6.20
CA GLU A 210 7.88 -16.45 5.80
C GLU A 210 7.78 -14.94 6.01
N ARG A 211 7.25 -14.28 4.98
CA ARG A 211 7.15 -12.82 4.91
C ARG A 211 5.75 -12.36 4.51
N THR A 212 4.80 -13.31 4.46
CA THR A 212 3.40 -13.04 4.09
C THR A 212 2.53 -13.20 5.32
N PHE A 213 1.87 -12.12 5.68
CA PHE A 213 1.00 -12.03 6.85
C PHE A 213 -0.36 -11.52 6.43
N TYR A 214 -1.44 -12.02 7.01
CA TYR A 214 -2.77 -11.56 6.66
C TYR A 214 -3.68 -11.39 7.87
N TRP A 215 -4.63 -10.49 7.72
CA TRP A 215 -5.69 -10.18 8.67
C TRP A 215 -7.03 -10.29 7.97
N MET A 216 -8.00 -10.86 8.66
CA MET A 216 -9.36 -11.00 8.18
C MET A 216 -10.33 -11.03 9.38
N HIS A 217 -11.57 -10.61 9.18
CA HIS A 217 -12.64 -10.64 10.18
C HIS A 217 -12.26 -9.95 11.50
N THR A 218 -11.50 -8.87 11.45
CA THR A 218 -10.96 -8.23 12.65
C THR A 218 -11.04 -6.72 12.61
N ARG A 219 -11.07 -6.11 13.78
CA ARG A 219 -10.84 -4.67 13.94
C ARG A 219 -9.34 -4.44 14.06
N LEU A 220 -8.91 -3.34 13.50
CA LEU A 220 -7.50 -2.93 13.48
C LEU A 220 -7.33 -1.62 14.26
N PRO A 221 -7.56 -1.59 15.60
CA PRO A 221 -7.37 -0.39 16.39
C PRO A 221 -5.87 -0.07 16.49
N SER A 222 -5.51 1.16 16.15
CA SER A 222 -4.12 1.62 16.16
C SER A 222 -3.17 0.63 15.48
N PHE A 223 -3.57 0.22 14.25
CA PHE A 223 -2.87 -0.83 13.53
C PHE A 223 -1.48 -0.41 13.11
N THR A 224 -0.49 -1.02 13.69
CA THR A 224 0.90 -0.73 13.41
C THR A 224 1.66 -1.98 13.02
N VAL A 225 2.34 -1.91 11.88
CA VAL A 225 3.33 -2.87 11.43
C VAL A 225 4.67 -2.17 11.35
N LYS A 226 5.68 -2.74 11.97
CA LYS A 226 7.06 -2.22 11.93
C LYS A 226 8.01 -3.29 11.49
N TYR A 227 8.97 -2.93 10.67
CA TYR A 227 10.11 -3.75 10.31
C TYR A 227 11.28 -2.86 9.94
N TYR A 228 12.48 -3.43 9.89
CA TYR A 228 13.65 -2.70 9.40
C TYR A 228 14.39 -3.52 8.35
N ILE A 229 15.11 -2.81 7.49
CA ILE A 229 16.01 -3.39 6.49
C ILE A 229 17.41 -2.86 6.74
N GLU A 230 18.38 -3.77 6.85
CA GLU A 230 19.78 -3.41 6.93
C GLU A 230 20.35 -3.26 5.52
N LEU A 231 20.82 -2.04 5.19
CA LEU A 231 21.42 -1.75 3.89
C LEU A 231 22.79 -2.41 3.78
N PRO A 232 23.19 -2.90 2.58
CA PRO A 232 24.53 -3.40 2.34
C PRO A 232 25.60 -2.33 2.62
N LEU A 233 26.76 -2.75 3.12
CA LEU A 233 27.89 -1.85 3.42
C LEU A 233 28.30 -0.98 2.22
N GLN A 234 28.19 -1.52 1.01
CA GLN A 234 28.47 -0.81 -0.23
C GLN A 234 27.57 0.42 -0.44
N GLU A 235 26.30 0.31 -0.05
CA GLU A 235 25.35 1.42 -0.14
C GLU A 235 25.66 2.51 0.89
N GLU A 236 26.09 2.13 2.10
CA GLU A 236 26.55 3.09 3.11
C GLU A 236 27.78 3.86 2.61
N ILE A 237 28.75 3.16 2.03
CA ILE A 237 29.95 3.79 1.45
C ILE A 237 29.54 4.76 0.34
N ARG A 238 28.63 4.35 -0.56
CA ARG A 238 28.13 5.20 -1.63
C ARG A 238 27.44 6.45 -1.09
N GLN A 239 26.53 6.31 -0.13
CA GLN A 239 25.85 7.45 0.49
C GLN A 239 26.84 8.39 1.20
N ALA A 240 27.85 7.83 1.88
CA ALA A 240 28.91 8.64 2.48
C ALA A 240 29.70 9.42 1.43
N VAL A 241 30.08 8.79 0.33
CA VAL A 241 30.79 9.43 -0.78
C VAL A 241 29.93 10.53 -1.42
N ASP A 242 28.67 10.24 -1.71
CA ASP A 242 27.72 11.23 -2.27
C ASP A 242 27.50 12.41 -1.32
N SER A 243 27.39 12.15 -0.02
CA SER A 243 27.28 13.19 1.01
C SER A 243 28.52 14.08 1.04
N ILE A 244 29.70 13.49 0.97
CA ILE A 244 30.97 14.24 0.91
C ILE A 244 31.05 15.04 -0.39
N ALA A 245 30.72 14.44 -1.53
CA ALA A 245 30.72 15.11 -2.84
C ALA A 245 29.78 16.32 -2.84
N ASN A 246 28.55 16.15 -2.34
CA ASN A 246 27.56 17.23 -2.23
C ASN A 246 28.04 18.37 -1.29
N ARG A 247 28.67 18.02 -0.16
CA ARG A 247 29.27 19.04 0.75
C ARG A 247 30.42 19.79 0.06
N VAL A 248 31.25 19.08 -0.67
CA VAL A 248 32.34 19.68 -1.43
C VAL A 248 31.79 20.64 -2.50
N VAL A 249 30.78 20.20 -3.26
CA VAL A 249 30.10 21.07 -4.25
C VAL A 249 29.52 22.32 -3.58
N LEU A 250 28.83 22.17 -2.45
CA LEU A 250 28.26 23.31 -1.70
C LEU A 250 29.34 24.30 -1.22
N ILE A 251 30.51 23.79 -0.79
CA ILE A 251 31.65 24.63 -0.39
C ILE A 251 32.18 25.45 -1.59
N PHE A 252 32.24 24.84 -2.77
CA PHE A 252 32.77 25.50 -3.99
C PHE A 252 31.74 26.38 -4.70
N THR A 253 30.43 26.13 -4.54
CA THR A 253 29.37 26.92 -5.18
C THR A 253 28.68 27.91 -4.24
N GLY A 254 28.91 27.80 -2.94
CA GLY A 254 28.33 28.67 -1.91
C GLY A 254 28.97 30.06 -1.85
N ARG A 255 28.39 30.92 -1.00
CA ARG A 255 28.78 32.33 -0.85
C ARG A 255 30.24 32.49 -0.33
N ASP A 256 30.77 31.43 0.29
CA ASP A 256 32.13 31.37 0.85
C ASP A 256 33.12 30.57 -0.01
N SER A 257 32.79 30.34 -1.28
CA SER A 257 33.57 29.52 -2.22
C SER A 257 35.02 29.97 -2.36
N LEU A 258 35.26 31.28 -2.32
CA LEU A 258 36.62 31.87 -2.37
C LEU A 258 37.46 31.41 -1.18
N SER A 259 36.91 31.41 0.02
CA SER A 259 37.61 30.96 1.25
C SER A 259 37.97 29.48 1.19
N ALA A 260 37.07 28.64 0.64
CA ALA A 260 37.31 27.21 0.45
C ALA A 260 38.39 26.91 -0.57
N ILE A 261 38.40 27.65 -1.70
CA ILE A 261 39.44 27.53 -2.75
C ILE A 261 40.81 27.93 -2.17
N VAL A 262 40.88 29.00 -1.42
CA VAL A 262 42.10 29.45 -0.76
C VAL A 262 42.61 28.41 0.24
N LEU A 263 41.70 27.80 1.04
CA LEU A 263 42.09 26.74 1.99
C LEU A 263 42.65 25.50 1.29
N VAL A 264 42.02 25.04 0.21
CA VAL A 264 42.49 23.88 -0.57
C VAL A 264 43.83 24.19 -1.23
N ALA A 265 43.98 25.40 -1.78
CA ALA A 265 45.28 25.82 -2.36
C ALA A 265 46.39 25.86 -1.30
N ALA A 266 46.10 26.38 -0.09
CA ALA A 266 47.03 26.40 1.03
C ALA A 266 47.47 25.00 1.47
N ILE A 267 46.52 24.05 1.52
CA ILE A 267 46.79 22.64 1.86
C ILE A 267 47.69 22.03 0.78
N LEU A 268 47.42 22.22 -0.50
CA LEU A 268 48.22 21.68 -1.61
C LEU A 268 49.62 22.25 -1.61
N VAL A 269 49.79 23.56 -1.39
CA VAL A 269 51.10 24.22 -1.30
C VAL A 269 51.88 23.71 -0.10
N SER A 270 51.24 23.56 1.05
CA SER A 270 51.87 23.04 2.27
C SER A 270 52.34 21.58 2.08
N THR A 271 51.47 20.75 1.49
CA THR A 271 51.81 19.35 1.18
C THR A 271 52.97 19.24 0.20
N TYR A 272 52.94 20.07 -0.85
CA TYR A 272 54.05 20.14 -1.80
C TYR A 272 55.38 20.59 -1.14
N ALA A 273 55.32 21.60 -0.28
CA ALA A 273 56.49 22.07 0.45
C ALA A 273 57.07 20.99 1.36
N ILE A 274 56.21 20.24 2.09
CA ILE A 274 56.65 19.12 2.94
C ILE A 274 57.29 18.01 2.14
N LEU A 275 56.72 17.66 0.98
CA LEU A 275 57.25 16.62 0.11
C LEU A 275 58.62 17.03 -0.53
N LYS A 276 58.81 18.33 -0.78
CA LYS A 276 60.05 18.86 -1.34
C LYS A 276 61.17 18.95 -0.31
N VAL A 277 60.84 19.17 0.96
CA VAL A 277 61.83 19.23 2.07
C VAL A 277 62.33 17.82 2.46
N LYS A 278 61.58 16.77 2.17
CA LYS A 278 61.95 15.38 2.43
C LYS A 278 62.79 14.71 1.32
N LYS A 279 63.06 15.43 0.22
CA LYS A 279 64.04 15.05 -0.78
C LYS A 279 65.34 15.81 -0.58
#